data_0f857d235c72e5afb22073c82e47834c
#
_entry.id   0f857d235c72e5afb22073c82e47834c
#
_cell.length_a   1.000
_cell.length_b   1.000
_cell.length_c   1.000
_cell.angle_alpha   90.00
_cell.angle_beta   90.00
_cell.angle_gamma   90.00
#
_symmetry.space_group_name_H-M   'P 1'
#
loop_
_entity.id
_entity.type
_entity.pdbx_description
1 polymer ?
#
loop_
_entity_poly.entity_id
_entity_poly.type
_entity_poly.pdbx_seq_one_letter_code
_entity_poly.pdbx_strand_id
1 'polypeptide(L)'
;NLAATHDLRYQLAIYRVEGASTTIEAVAPIKKVVDTYQPVSFSLRLTPNRTYKAVVWADFVPQGTEADWHYNTTNFTNIVYKDAHKTDILNDESRDAYFITKEFRLDNADINEDLVLKRPFAKVRVVATDWGLYDLEKADNFKVTYYGCKRFTAMNAVTGVASSEDLPSPGTVSYTGTINKTQKEYA
;
A
#
# COMPACT_ATOMS: atom_id res chain seq x y z
N ASN A 1 -8.42 -12.92 9.95
CA ASN A 1 -8.47 -13.18 8.49
C ASN A 1 -8.91 -11.90 7.76
N LEU A 2 -7.98 -11.22 7.11
CA LEU A 2 -8.20 -9.93 6.45
C LEU A 2 -9.31 -10.03 5.38
N ALA A 3 -9.33 -11.11 4.60
CA ALA A 3 -10.33 -11.35 3.56
C ALA A 3 -11.78 -11.48 4.09
N ALA A 4 -11.98 -11.66 5.38
CA ALA A 4 -13.32 -11.70 5.98
C ALA A 4 -13.89 -10.31 6.30
N THR A 5 -13.08 -9.26 6.25
CA THR A 5 -13.46 -7.90 6.67
C THR A 5 -13.11 -6.83 5.64
N HIS A 6 -12.21 -7.15 4.71
CA HIS A 6 -11.70 -6.20 3.72
C HIS A 6 -11.62 -6.84 2.34
N ASP A 7 -11.88 -6.03 1.34
CA ASP A 7 -11.65 -6.32 -0.06
C ASP A 7 -10.38 -5.62 -0.55
N LEU A 8 -9.76 -6.12 -1.60
CA LEU A 8 -8.62 -5.49 -2.25
C LEU A 8 -9.11 -4.65 -3.43
N ARG A 9 -8.89 -3.34 -3.34
CA ARG A 9 -9.25 -2.39 -4.38
C ARG A 9 -8.05 -2.07 -5.25
N TYR A 10 -8.20 -2.21 -6.55
CA TYR A 10 -7.24 -1.77 -7.56
C TYR A 10 -7.75 -0.52 -8.25
N GLN A 11 -6.87 0.44 -8.49
CA GLN A 11 -7.16 1.68 -9.20
C GLN A 11 -6.11 1.89 -10.27
N LEU A 12 -6.52 2.05 -11.53
CA LEU A 12 -5.64 2.36 -12.66
C LEU A 12 -5.94 3.76 -13.17
N ALA A 13 -4.94 4.60 -13.23
CA ALA A 13 -4.96 5.88 -13.95
C ALA A 13 -3.94 5.86 -15.09
N ILE A 14 -4.23 6.57 -16.17
CA ILE A 14 -3.31 6.75 -17.28
C ILE A 14 -2.98 8.24 -17.44
N TYR A 15 -1.69 8.52 -17.49
CA TYR A 15 -1.16 9.84 -17.74
C TYR A 15 -0.50 9.86 -19.12
N ARG A 16 -0.77 10.90 -19.91
CA ARG A 16 -0.01 11.15 -21.15
C ARG A 16 1.26 11.92 -20.80
N VAL A 17 2.38 11.47 -21.32
CA VAL A 17 3.69 12.12 -21.13
C VAL A 17 3.87 13.19 -22.19
N GLU A 18 4.09 14.43 -21.76
CA GLU A 18 4.37 15.57 -22.62
C GLU A 18 5.70 16.21 -22.23
N GLY A 19 6.74 15.96 -23.03
CA GLY A 19 8.10 16.39 -22.71
C GLY A 19 8.75 15.61 -21.57
N ALA A 20 9.85 16.10 -21.05
CA ALA A 20 10.72 15.35 -20.12
C ALA A 20 10.11 15.16 -18.71
N SER A 21 9.17 16.02 -18.29
CA SER A 21 8.70 16.05 -16.89
C SER A 21 7.20 16.29 -16.74
N THR A 22 6.48 16.54 -17.82
CA THR A 22 5.05 16.89 -17.75
C THR A 22 4.20 15.68 -18.04
N THR A 23 3.28 15.38 -17.15
CA THR A 23 2.25 14.36 -17.35
C THR A 23 0.87 15.00 -17.20
N ILE A 24 -0.04 14.62 -18.10
CA ILE A 24 -1.44 15.06 -18.08
C ILE A 24 -2.31 13.82 -17.90
N GLU A 25 -3.24 13.85 -16.95
CA GLU A 25 -4.19 12.77 -16.78
C GLU A 25 -4.97 12.55 -18.08
N ALA A 26 -4.85 11.35 -18.65
CA ALA A 26 -5.54 10.96 -19.88
C ALA A 26 -6.76 10.10 -19.59
N VAL A 27 -6.71 9.31 -18.53
CA VAL A 27 -7.83 8.50 -18.02
C VAL A 27 -7.82 8.61 -16.51
N ALA A 28 -8.92 9.10 -15.96
CA ALA A 28 -9.15 9.17 -14.52
C ALA A 28 -9.16 7.76 -13.89
N PRO A 29 -8.85 7.63 -12.60
CA PRO A 29 -8.74 6.32 -11.94
C PRO A 29 -9.98 5.44 -12.14
N ILE A 30 -9.76 4.28 -12.76
CA ILE A 30 -10.76 3.22 -12.91
C ILE A 30 -10.52 2.23 -11.76
N LYS A 31 -11.59 1.88 -11.05
CA LYS A 31 -11.54 0.99 -9.89
C LYS A 31 -12.01 -0.42 -10.22
N LYS A 32 -11.39 -1.41 -9.58
CA LYS A 32 -11.88 -2.78 -9.46
C LYS A 32 -11.66 -3.25 -8.03
N VAL A 33 -12.68 -3.88 -7.46
CA VAL A 33 -12.63 -4.43 -6.11
C VAL A 33 -12.82 -5.93 -6.20
N VAL A 34 -12.00 -6.67 -5.45
CA VAL A 34 -12.01 -8.13 -5.39
C VAL A 34 -11.87 -8.59 -3.94
N ASP A 35 -12.48 -9.70 -3.61
CA ASP A 35 -12.53 -10.27 -2.26
C ASP A 35 -11.23 -10.96 -1.82
N THR A 36 -10.36 -11.30 -2.76
CA THR A 36 -9.10 -12.00 -2.52
C THR A 36 -7.97 -11.48 -3.38
N TYR A 37 -6.74 -11.84 -3.04
CA TYR A 37 -5.58 -11.58 -3.91
C TYR A 37 -5.73 -12.38 -5.20
N GLN A 38 -6.04 -11.68 -6.28
CA GLN A 38 -6.12 -12.25 -7.62
C GLN A 38 -5.71 -11.22 -8.67
N PRO A 39 -5.22 -11.66 -9.84
CA PRO A 39 -4.96 -10.77 -10.95
C PRO A 39 -6.24 -10.08 -11.42
N VAL A 40 -6.14 -8.78 -11.73
CA VAL A 40 -7.22 -8.01 -12.34
C VAL A 40 -6.75 -7.46 -13.68
N SER A 41 -7.64 -7.41 -14.67
CA SER A 41 -7.32 -6.86 -15.98
C SER A 41 -8.09 -5.55 -16.20
N PHE A 42 -7.44 -4.59 -16.85
CA PHE A 42 -8.04 -3.36 -17.32
C PHE A 42 -7.87 -3.26 -18.83
N SER A 43 -8.95 -3.01 -19.54
CA SER A 43 -8.92 -2.78 -20.98
C SER A 43 -9.27 -1.33 -21.29
N LEU A 44 -8.40 -0.67 -22.04
CA LEU A 44 -8.50 0.76 -22.32
C LEU A 44 -8.34 1.01 -23.82
N ARG A 45 -8.92 2.11 -24.29
CA ARG A 45 -8.66 2.66 -25.62
C ARG A 45 -7.94 3.99 -25.45
N LEU A 46 -6.74 4.09 -26.03
CA LEU A 46 -5.90 5.27 -25.94
C LEU A 46 -5.54 5.73 -27.36
N THR A 47 -5.18 7.00 -27.50
CA THR A 47 -4.75 7.56 -28.78
C THR A 47 -3.37 7.01 -29.16
N PRO A 48 -3.17 6.43 -30.34
CA PRO A 48 -1.88 5.91 -30.77
C PRO A 48 -0.84 7.03 -31.00
N ASN A 49 0.40 6.62 -31.21
CA ASN A 49 1.58 7.48 -31.42
C ASN A 49 1.84 8.46 -30.26
N ARG A 50 1.57 8.00 -29.03
CA ARG A 50 1.78 8.75 -27.79
C ARG A 50 2.53 7.90 -26.77
N THR A 51 3.21 8.58 -25.85
CA THR A 51 3.80 7.97 -24.68
C THR A 51 2.86 8.17 -23.49
N TYR A 52 2.63 7.10 -22.76
CA TYR A 52 1.76 7.07 -21.59
C TYR A 52 2.48 6.49 -20.39
N LYS A 53 1.96 6.80 -19.24
CA LYS A 53 2.36 6.24 -17.96
C LYS A 53 1.13 5.61 -17.31
N ALA A 54 1.12 4.29 -17.19
CA ALA A 54 0.15 3.58 -16.38
C ALA A 54 0.56 3.67 -14.92
N VAL A 55 -0.36 4.06 -14.06
CA VAL A 55 -0.16 4.14 -12.61
C VAL A 55 -1.23 3.30 -11.95
N VAL A 56 -0.82 2.25 -11.25
CA VAL A 56 -1.73 1.38 -10.49
C VAL A 56 -1.46 1.56 -9.01
N TRP A 57 -2.52 1.76 -8.26
CA TRP A 57 -2.55 1.69 -6.80
C TRP A 57 -3.50 0.59 -6.36
N ALA A 58 -3.11 -0.20 -5.38
CA ALA A 58 -4.00 -1.16 -4.74
C ALA A 58 -3.89 -1.05 -3.22
N ASP A 59 -5.04 -1.09 -2.55
CA ASP A 59 -5.15 -0.98 -1.10
C ASP A 59 -6.38 -1.75 -0.60
N PHE A 60 -6.41 -1.99 0.72
CA PHE A 60 -7.54 -2.64 1.35
C PHE A 60 -8.62 -1.63 1.73
N VAL A 61 -9.86 -1.99 1.45
CA VAL A 61 -11.07 -1.24 1.81
C VAL A 61 -12.04 -2.15 2.56
N PRO A 62 -12.94 -1.61 3.40
CA PRO A 62 -13.95 -2.44 4.06
C PRO A 62 -14.77 -3.24 3.04
N GLN A 63 -15.07 -4.49 3.37
CA GLN A 63 -15.80 -5.40 2.49
C GLN A 63 -17.08 -4.78 1.92
N GLY A 64 -17.28 -4.95 0.62
CA GLY A 64 -18.44 -4.42 -0.10
C GLY A 64 -18.39 -2.92 -0.39
N THR A 65 -17.24 -2.27 -0.23
CA THR A 65 -17.07 -0.84 -0.55
C THR A 65 -15.94 -0.63 -1.57
N GLU A 66 -15.93 0.54 -2.21
CA GLU A 66 -14.82 1.03 -3.03
C GLU A 66 -14.31 2.40 -2.56
N ALA A 67 -14.81 2.87 -1.41
CA ALA A 67 -14.46 4.16 -0.86
C ALA A 67 -13.06 4.13 -0.23
N ASP A 68 -12.41 5.29 -0.22
CA ASP A 68 -11.13 5.47 0.48
C ASP A 68 -11.25 5.11 1.96
N TRP A 69 -10.40 4.21 2.44
CA TRP A 69 -10.37 3.76 3.83
C TRP A 69 -9.13 4.29 4.56
N HIS A 70 -8.00 3.63 4.45
CA HIS A 70 -6.76 4.10 5.07
C HIS A 70 -6.11 5.24 4.28
N TYR A 71 -6.28 5.24 2.97
CA TYR A 71 -5.62 6.18 2.06
C TYR A 71 -6.63 7.08 1.37
N ASN A 72 -6.28 8.35 1.22
CA ASN A 72 -6.93 9.26 0.29
C ASN A 72 -6.25 9.12 -1.07
N THR A 73 -6.94 8.53 -2.01
CA THR A 73 -6.46 8.24 -3.37
C THR A 73 -7.05 9.16 -4.43
N THR A 74 -7.66 10.27 -4.03
CA THR A 74 -8.26 11.25 -4.95
C THR A 74 -7.24 11.85 -5.91
N ASN A 75 -5.99 11.97 -5.45
CA ASN A 75 -4.89 12.51 -6.24
C ASN A 75 -3.68 11.56 -6.21
N PHE A 76 -3.37 10.92 -7.33
CA PHE A 76 -2.24 9.99 -7.44
C PHE A 76 -0.87 10.66 -7.37
N THR A 77 -0.79 11.98 -7.49
CA THR A 77 0.46 12.69 -7.22
C THR A 77 0.70 12.93 -5.73
N ASN A 78 -0.31 12.69 -4.88
CA ASN A 78 -0.23 12.89 -3.44
C ASN A 78 -1.21 11.98 -2.69
N ILE A 79 -0.95 10.67 -2.69
CA ILE A 79 -1.70 9.70 -1.90
C ILE A 79 -1.23 9.79 -0.46
N VAL A 80 -2.11 10.08 0.48
CA VAL A 80 -1.81 10.26 1.91
C VAL A 80 -2.72 9.39 2.76
N TYR A 81 -2.33 9.13 4.02
CA TYR A 81 -3.27 8.57 4.99
C TYR A 81 -4.44 9.53 5.21
N LYS A 82 -5.66 8.99 5.34
CA LYS A 82 -6.80 9.78 5.81
C LYS A 82 -6.57 10.24 7.26
N ASP A 83 -7.08 11.40 7.63
CA ASP A 83 -6.85 11.99 8.95
C ASP A 83 -7.21 11.05 10.10
N ALA A 84 -8.32 10.32 9.99
CA ALA A 84 -8.74 9.34 10.99
C ALA A 84 -7.78 8.13 11.12
N HIS A 85 -6.86 7.94 10.18
CA HIS A 85 -5.94 6.80 10.12
C HIS A 85 -4.46 7.20 10.20
N LYS A 86 -4.16 8.47 10.49
CA LYS A 86 -2.76 8.97 10.65
C LYS A 86 -2.06 8.51 11.93
N THR A 87 -2.68 7.66 12.72
CA THR A 87 -2.08 7.14 13.95
C THR A 87 -1.05 6.06 13.66
N ASP A 88 -0.04 5.96 14.50
CA ASP A 88 0.99 4.92 14.42
C ASP A 88 0.46 3.58 14.94
N ILE A 89 -0.55 3.04 14.27
CA ILE A 89 -1.08 1.70 14.58
C ILE A 89 -0.19 0.69 13.88
N LEU A 90 0.40 -0.19 14.66
CA LEU A 90 1.22 -1.30 14.21
C LEU A 90 0.38 -2.59 14.16
N ASN A 91 0.87 -3.59 13.43
CA ASN A 91 0.22 -4.90 13.29
C ASN A 91 -1.18 -4.85 12.67
N ASP A 92 -1.40 -3.91 11.76
CA ASP A 92 -2.65 -3.79 11.00
C ASP A 92 -2.39 -4.10 9.51
N GLU A 93 -2.67 -5.33 9.12
CA GLU A 93 -2.49 -5.82 7.74
C GLU A 93 -3.37 -5.08 6.72
N SER A 94 -4.49 -4.48 7.15
CA SER A 94 -5.37 -3.72 6.25
C SER A 94 -4.76 -2.41 5.76
N ARG A 95 -3.65 -1.99 6.38
CA ARG A 95 -2.87 -0.81 5.95
C ARG A 95 -1.88 -1.11 4.83
N ASP A 96 -1.75 -2.35 4.43
CA ASP A 96 -0.88 -2.71 3.31
C ASP A 96 -1.38 -2.07 2.01
N ALA A 97 -0.46 -1.61 1.19
CA ALA A 97 -0.77 -1.02 -0.10
C ALA A 97 0.29 -1.42 -1.12
N TYR A 98 -0.07 -1.34 -2.39
CA TYR A 98 0.80 -1.74 -3.48
C TYR A 98 0.67 -0.76 -4.63
N PHE A 99 1.73 -0.56 -5.38
CA PHE A 99 1.71 0.31 -6.54
C PHE A 99 2.68 -0.16 -7.62
N ILE A 100 2.46 0.33 -8.80
CA ILE A 100 3.41 0.32 -9.91
C ILE A 100 3.17 1.56 -10.77
N THR A 101 4.22 2.11 -11.30
CA THR A 101 4.16 3.06 -12.42
C THR A 101 5.01 2.51 -13.56
N LYS A 102 4.44 2.48 -14.74
CA LYS A 102 5.08 1.96 -15.96
C LYS A 102 4.85 2.93 -17.11
N GLU A 103 5.93 3.42 -17.67
CA GLU A 103 5.87 4.19 -18.91
C GLU A 103 5.92 3.25 -20.13
N PHE A 104 5.11 3.53 -21.14
CA PHE A 104 5.04 2.80 -22.37
C PHE A 104 4.68 3.72 -23.54
N ARG A 105 5.13 3.36 -24.72
CA ARG A 105 4.74 4.03 -25.95
C ARG A 105 3.67 3.18 -26.65
N LEU A 106 2.54 3.81 -26.98
CA LEU A 106 1.50 3.18 -27.78
C LEU A 106 1.69 3.65 -29.23
N ASP A 107 2.06 2.73 -30.10
CA ASP A 107 2.09 2.95 -31.55
C ASP A 107 0.74 2.51 -32.17
N ASN A 108 0.75 1.84 -33.31
CA ASN A 108 -0.48 1.41 -34.01
C ASN A 108 -0.88 -0.05 -33.72
N ALA A 109 -0.28 -0.66 -32.69
CA ALA A 109 -0.58 -2.05 -32.29
C ALA A 109 -1.08 -2.07 -30.85
N ASP A 110 -1.94 -3.05 -30.55
CA ASP A 110 -2.37 -3.31 -29.18
C ASP A 110 -1.19 -3.71 -28.29
N ILE A 111 -1.23 -3.25 -27.05
CA ILE A 111 -0.27 -3.60 -26.01
C ILE A 111 -0.99 -4.42 -24.95
N ASN A 112 -0.37 -5.56 -24.60
CA ASN A 112 -0.76 -6.37 -23.45
C ASN A 112 0.43 -6.44 -22.49
N GLU A 113 0.27 -5.93 -21.28
CA GLU A 113 1.35 -5.80 -20.29
C GLU A 113 0.90 -6.36 -18.94
N ASP A 114 1.74 -7.20 -18.36
CA ASP A 114 1.59 -7.65 -16.98
C ASP A 114 2.32 -6.69 -16.04
N LEU A 115 1.61 -6.14 -15.07
CA LEU A 115 2.14 -5.20 -14.09
C LEU A 115 2.20 -5.84 -12.70
N VAL A 116 3.40 -6.01 -12.17
CA VAL A 116 3.62 -6.56 -10.82
C VAL A 116 3.76 -5.41 -9.83
N LEU A 117 2.79 -5.29 -8.93
CA LEU A 117 2.77 -4.24 -7.92
C LEU A 117 3.75 -4.54 -6.78
N LYS A 118 4.30 -3.50 -6.19
CA LYS A 118 5.21 -3.55 -5.03
C LYS A 118 4.73 -2.60 -3.94
N ARG A 119 5.16 -2.84 -2.69
CA ARG A 119 4.85 -1.94 -1.58
C ARG A 119 5.53 -0.59 -1.75
N PRO A 120 4.84 0.53 -1.47
CA PRO A 120 5.45 1.86 -1.44
C PRO A 120 6.32 2.10 -0.20
N PHE A 121 6.20 1.25 0.81
CA PHE A 121 6.91 1.32 2.09
C PHE A 121 7.41 -0.06 2.51
N ALA A 122 8.37 -0.10 3.44
CA ALA A 122 8.87 -1.34 3.99
C ALA A 122 7.90 -1.94 5.00
N LYS A 123 7.77 -3.27 5.00
CA LYS A 123 7.10 -4.05 6.05
C LYS A 123 8.17 -4.74 6.88
N VAL A 124 8.14 -4.52 8.19
CA VAL A 124 9.05 -5.16 9.15
C VAL A 124 8.25 -6.18 9.95
N ARG A 125 8.75 -7.42 9.98
CA ARG A 125 8.22 -8.48 10.83
C ARG A 125 9.25 -8.82 11.89
N VAL A 126 8.86 -8.77 13.17
CA VAL A 126 9.67 -9.22 14.29
C VAL A 126 9.25 -10.63 14.63
N VAL A 127 10.21 -11.55 14.69
CA VAL A 127 9.98 -12.96 15.05
C VAL A 127 10.96 -13.32 16.17
N ALA A 128 10.44 -13.81 17.30
CA ALA A 128 11.27 -14.42 18.33
C ALA A 128 11.35 -15.93 18.06
N THR A 129 12.58 -16.45 17.99
CA THR A 129 12.86 -17.86 17.70
C THR A 129 13.24 -18.67 18.93
N ASP A 130 13.36 -18.02 20.06
CA ASP A 130 13.90 -18.54 21.32
C ASP A 130 12.78 -18.85 22.36
N TRP A 131 11.57 -19.11 21.88
CA TRP A 131 10.40 -19.36 22.70
C TRP A 131 10.61 -20.40 23.81
N GLY A 132 11.39 -21.43 23.54
CA GLY A 132 11.68 -22.49 24.51
C GLY A 132 12.78 -22.17 25.54
N LEU A 133 13.49 -21.04 25.39
CA LEU A 133 14.61 -20.67 26.26
C LEU A 133 14.18 -19.79 27.44
N TYR A 134 13.01 -19.19 27.38
CA TYR A 134 12.47 -18.29 28.39
C TYR A 134 11.20 -18.85 28.99
N ASP A 135 11.00 -18.60 30.28
CA ASP A 135 9.75 -18.91 30.98
C ASP A 135 8.65 -17.89 30.59
N LEU A 136 8.26 -17.93 29.32
CA LEU A 136 7.24 -17.05 28.78
C LEU A 136 5.83 -17.44 29.26
N GLU A 137 5.67 -18.57 29.97
CA GLU A 137 4.42 -18.96 30.58
C GLU A 137 3.90 -17.93 31.59
N LYS A 138 4.80 -17.14 32.17
CA LYS A 138 4.50 -16.07 33.12
C LYS A 138 4.21 -14.73 32.46
N ALA A 139 4.54 -14.55 31.19
CA ALA A 139 4.30 -13.31 30.48
C ALA A 139 2.94 -13.39 29.75
N ASP A 140 2.13 -12.36 29.85
CA ASP A 140 0.86 -12.26 29.14
C ASP A 140 0.93 -11.31 27.94
N ASN A 141 1.88 -10.38 27.98
CA ASN A 141 2.04 -9.35 26.95
C ASN A 141 3.51 -9.19 26.53
N PHE A 142 3.68 -8.66 25.33
CA PHE A 142 4.99 -8.22 24.86
C PHE A 142 4.90 -6.79 24.34
N LYS A 143 6.03 -6.11 24.29
CA LYS A 143 6.14 -4.77 23.71
C LYS A 143 7.32 -4.74 22.75
N VAL A 144 7.07 -4.28 21.53
CA VAL A 144 8.10 -3.97 20.54
C VAL A 144 8.19 -2.45 20.42
N THR A 145 9.38 -1.90 20.54
CA THR A 145 9.65 -0.47 20.36
C THR A 145 10.63 -0.27 19.21
N TYR A 146 10.24 0.54 18.24
CA TYR A 146 11.04 0.91 17.08
C TYR A 146 11.69 2.28 17.33
N TYR A 147 12.97 2.38 17.04
CA TYR A 147 13.75 3.61 17.20
C TYR A 147 14.29 4.06 15.85
N GLY A 148 14.33 5.37 15.63
CA GLY A 148 14.97 5.97 14.46
C GLY A 148 14.32 5.62 13.11
N CYS A 149 13.10 5.08 13.11
CA CYS A 149 12.36 4.86 11.89
C CYS A 149 11.65 6.14 11.44
N LYS A 150 11.37 6.21 10.13
CA LYS A 150 10.57 7.30 9.57
C LYS A 150 9.13 6.84 9.35
N ARG A 151 8.20 7.76 9.52
CA ARG A 151 6.80 7.53 9.22
C ARG A 151 6.51 7.91 7.76
N PHE A 152 5.84 7.04 7.05
CA PHE A 152 5.30 7.35 5.72
C PHE A 152 4.29 8.50 5.82
N THR A 153 4.38 9.47 4.93
CA THR A 153 3.47 10.62 4.89
C THR A 153 2.67 10.71 3.60
N ALA A 154 3.30 10.45 2.48
CA ALA A 154 2.65 10.54 1.18
C ALA A 154 3.35 9.65 0.13
N MET A 155 2.60 9.34 -0.93
CA MET A 155 3.13 8.69 -2.13
C MET A 155 2.73 9.49 -3.37
N ASN A 156 3.72 9.91 -4.14
CA ASN A 156 3.49 10.32 -5.52
C ASN A 156 3.58 9.07 -6.40
N ALA A 157 2.44 8.45 -6.68
CA ALA A 157 2.39 7.23 -7.46
C ALA A 157 2.76 7.44 -8.93
N VAL A 158 2.62 8.67 -9.45
CA VAL A 158 3.01 9.01 -10.84
C VAL A 158 4.52 9.00 -11.03
N THR A 159 5.28 9.46 -10.03
CA THR A 159 6.74 9.46 -10.05
C THR A 159 7.36 8.24 -9.38
N GLY A 160 6.57 7.50 -8.60
CA GLY A 160 7.06 6.36 -7.81
C GLY A 160 7.82 6.75 -6.55
N VAL A 161 7.65 7.98 -6.05
CA VAL A 161 8.41 8.51 -4.91
C VAL A 161 7.52 8.59 -3.68
N ALA A 162 7.94 7.90 -2.60
CA ALA A 162 7.33 8.02 -1.29
C ALA A 162 7.99 9.12 -0.47
N SER A 163 7.19 9.84 0.31
CA SER A 163 7.64 10.82 1.29
C SER A 163 7.53 10.26 2.70
N SER A 164 8.42 10.68 3.56
CA SER A 164 8.42 10.28 4.97
C SER A 164 8.89 11.43 5.86
N GLU A 165 8.50 11.39 7.13
CA GLU A 165 8.94 12.31 8.16
C GLU A 165 9.55 11.56 9.35
N ASP A 166 10.32 12.25 10.16
CA ASP A 166 10.81 11.70 11.42
C ASP A 166 9.65 11.52 12.40
N LEU A 167 9.72 10.49 13.24
CA LEU A 167 8.73 10.31 14.29
C LEU A 167 8.79 11.49 15.28
N PRO A 168 7.63 11.93 15.81
CA PRO A 168 7.61 12.96 16.85
C PRO A 168 8.43 12.50 18.08
N SER A 169 8.96 13.47 18.84
CA SER A 169 9.70 13.17 20.09
C SER A 169 8.88 12.24 21.00
N PRO A 170 9.48 11.16 21.55
CA PRO A 170 10.90 10.83 21.62
C PRO A 170 11.49 10.06 20.41
N GLY A 171 10.90 10.10 19.22
CA GLY A 171 11.42 9.44 18.02
C GLY A 171 11.22 7.93 18.02
N THR A 172 10.19 7.45 18.71
CA THR A 172 9.87 6.02 18.83
C THR A 172 8.40 5.75 18.57
N VAL A 173 8.12 4.54 18.08
CA VAL A 173 6.77 3.98 18.03
C VAL A 173 6.79 2.61 18.66
N SER A 174 5.76 2.28 19.44
CA SER A 174 5.66 1.01 20.15
C SER A 174 4.37 0.29 19.80
N TYR A 175 4.48 -1.04 19.73
CA TYR A 175 3.35 -1.94 19.68
C TYR A 175 3.37 -2.83 20.93
N THR A 176 2.21 -2.98 21.56
CA THR A 176 2.00 -3.93 22.67
C THR A 176 0.96 -4.94 22.21
N GLY A 177 1.32 -6.20 22.27
CA GLY A 177 0.45 -7.31 21.91
C GLY A 177 0.35 -8.35 23.04
N THR A 178 -0.58 -9.28 22.89
CA THR A 178 -0.74 -10.42 23.79
C THR A 178 0.06 -11.62 23.27
N ILE A 179 0.48 -12.48 24.20
CA ILE A 179 1.17 -13.72 23.87
C ILE A 179 0.15 -14.83 23.72
N ASN A 180 0.07 -15.42 22.53
CA ASN A 180 -0.74 -16.61 22.30
C ASN A 180 0.01 -17.84 22.80
N LYS A 181 -0.23 -18.21 24.06
CA LYS A 181 0.44 -19.34 24.75
C LYS A 181 0.12 -20.71 24.11
N THR A 182 -1.03 -20.83 23.46
CA THR A 182 -1.45 -22.08 22.81
C THR A 182 -0.71 -22.32 21.49
N GLN A 183 -0.55 -21.28 20.70
CA GLN A 183 0.12 -21.35 19.39
C GLN A 183 1.61 -21.00 19.50
N LYS A 184 2.07 -20.55 20.67
CA LYS A 184 3.42 -20.00 20.86
C LYS A 184 3.74 -18.88 19.88
N GLU A 185 2.79 -18.01 19.64
CA GLU A 185 2.87 -16.88 18.70
C GLU A 185 2.64 -15.55 19.43
N TYR A 186 3.18 -14.48 18.83
CA TYR A 186 2.93 -13.10 19.24
C TYR A 186 1.79 -12.54 18.39
N ALA A 187 0.70 -12.13 18.99
CA ALA A 187 -0.46 -11.52 18.32
C ALA A 187 -0.53 -10.01 18.54
#